data_3feac3e17efcf0ad7a10cb80e68e1f60
#
_entry.id   3feac3e17efcf0ad7a10cb80e68e1f60
#
_cell.length_a   1.000
_cell.length_b   1.000
_cell.length_c   1.000
_cell.angle_alpha   90.00
_cell.angle_beta   90.00
_cell.angle_gamma   90.00
#
_symmetry.space_group_name_H-M   'P 1'
#
loop_
_entity.id
_entity.type
_entity.pdbx_description
1 polymer ?
#
loop_
_entity_poly.entity_id
_entity_poly.type
_entity_poly.pdbx_seq_one_letter_code
_entity_poly.pdbx_strand_id
1 'polypeptide(L)'
;CICKNIQRLMQHNTHLSVVKHLQQISNAQDMWFMLLMLTTLAVEGDDFVSPQDIEQILHFRQVRSIVRLIAQGKHPFMQQGYISYYNQDTMAQANQWVLTRKAWTEFLENEDEVNSILSAASGDDPAVRRLTPYTSLVRKQLFFSGKTHEQVERLTHLLQEEQYLPICVALKRRGMPTGFCCLF
;
A
#
# COMPACT_ATOMS: atom_id res chain seq x y z
N CYS A 1 -3.36 -24.25 19.70
CA CYS A 1 -4.12 -23.55 18.65
C CYS A 1 -3.64 -22.11 18.59
N ILE A 2 -3.27 -21.62 17.43
CA ILE A 2 -2.70 -20.28 17.18
C ILE A 2 -3.61 -19.19 17.75
N CYS A 3 -4.91 -19.26 17.51
CA CYS A 3 -5.88 -18.26 18.02
C CYS A 3 -5.84 -18.09 19.54
N LYS A 4 -5.68 -19.17 20.32
CA LYS A 4 -5.54 -19.06 21.79
C LYS A 4 -4.28 -18.34 22.19
N ASN A 5 -3.17 -18.57 21.50
CA ASN A 5 -1.91 -17.91 21.79
C ASN A 5 -1.98 -16.41 21.46
N ILE A 6 -2.60 -16.06 20.32
CA ILE A 6 -2.79 -14.65 19.95
C ILE A 6 -3.70 -13.95 20.96
N GLN A 7 -4.81 -14.54 21.35
CA GLN A 7 -5.68 -13.95 22.39
C GLN A 7 -4.94 -13.73 23.70
N ARG A 8 -4.09 -14.69 24.12
CA ARG A 8 -3.25 -14.55 25.30
C ARG A 8 -2.24 -13.41 25.16
N LEU A 9 -1.59 -13.28 23.99
CA LEU A 9 -0.70 -12.16 23.70
C LEU A 9 -1.43 -10.83 23.74
N MET A 10 -2.62 -10.73 23.16
CA MET A 10 -3.43 -9.50 23.21
C MET A 10 -3.81 -9.13 24.66
N GLN A 11 -4.12 -10.11 25.51
CA GLN A 11 -4.42 -9.86 26.93
C GLN A 11 -3.23 -9.29 27.71
N HIS A 12 -2.00 -9.68 27.36
CA HIS A 12 -0.78 -9.18 28.02
C HIS A 12 -0.28 -7.84 27.43
N ASN A 13 -0.75 -7.46 26.25
CA ASN A 13 -0.32 -6.27 25.52
C ASN A 13 -1.43 -5.25 25.31
N THR A 14 -2.32 -5.11 26.26
CA THR A 14 -3.45 -4.17 26.19
C THR A 14 -3.05 -2.70 26.15
N HIS A 15 -1.79 -2.39 26.39
CA HIS A 15 -1.25 -1.04 26.28
C HIS A 15 -1.03 -0.61 24.82
N LEU A 16 -0.88 -1.56 23.90
CA LEU A 16 -0.70 -1.27 22.48
C LEU A 16 -2.01 -0.77 21.84
N SER A 17 -1.92 0.26 21.02
CA SER A 17 -3.04 0.86 20.33
C SER A 17 -3.79 -0.14 19.46
N VAL A 18 -3.07 -0.87 18.63
CA VAL A 18 -3.66 -1.91 17.78
C VAL A 18 -4.49 -2.92 18.58
N VAL A 19 -4.01 -3.32 19.77
CA VAL A 19 -4.73 -4.27 20.64
C VAL A 19 -6.00 -3.65 21.19
N LYS A 20 -5.94 -2.37 21.64
CA LYS A 20 -7.13 -1.64 22.11
C LYS A 20 -8.21 -1.55 21.03
N HIS A 21 -7.83 -1.16 19.83
CA HIS A 21 -8.76 -1.06 18.71
C HIS A 21 -9.34 -2.42 18.29
N LEU A 22 -8.51 -3.46 18.23
CA LEU A 22 -8.99 -4.80 17.94
C LEU A 22 -9.97 -5.33 19.00
N GLN A 23 -9.74 -5.02 20.28
CA GLN A 23 -10.64 -5.41 21.38
C GLN A 23 -11.98 -4.67 21.37
N GLN A 24 -12.07 -3.50 20.73
CA GLN A 24 -13.32 -2.76 20.55
C GLN A 24 -14.22 -3.38 19.48
N ILE A 25 -13.69 -4.26 18.63
CA ILE A 25 -14.48 -4.97 17.62
C ILE A 25 -15.33 -6.02 18.31
N SER A 26 -16.64 -5.80 18.36
CA SER A 26 -17.59 -6.65 19.10
C SER A 26 -17.69 -8.07 18.54
N ASN A 27 -17.50 -8.26 17.24
CA ASN A 27 -17.58 -9.54 16.56
C ASN A 27 -16.20 -10.18 16.45
N ALA A 28 -16.02 -11.34 17.09
CA ALA A 28 -14.77 -12.07 17.04
C ALA A 28 -14.31 -12.43 15.61
N GLN A 29 -15.22 -12.71 14.70
CA GLN A 29 -14.92 -12.99 13.29
C GLN A 29 -14.32 -11.76 12.61
N ASP A 30 -14.90 -10.59 12.82
CA ASP A 30 -14.43 -9.33 12.24
C ASP A 30 -13.08 -8.90 12.86
N MET A 31 -12.91 -9.16 14.16
CA MET A 31 -11.61 -8.94 14.82
C MET A 31 -10.49 -9.79 14.18
N TRP A 32 -10.74 -11.07 13.94
CA TRP A 32 -9.77 -11.93 13.28
C TRP A 32 -9.51 -11.51 11.83
N PHE A 33 -10.55 -11.07 11.13
CA PHE A 33 -10.40 -10.54 9.79
C PHE A 33 -9.55 -9.26 9.77
N MET A 34 -9.80 -8.31 10.68
CA MET A 34 -8.98 -7.09 10.78
C MET A 34 -7.53 -7.42 11.15
N LEU A 35 -7.30 -8.32 12.11
CA LEU A 35 -5.96 -8.74 12.47
C LEU A 35 -5.21 -9.35 11.29
N LEU A 36 -5.87 -10.18 10.48
CA LEU A 36 -5.30 -10.73 9.26
C LEU A 36 -4.94 -9.62 8.27
N MET A 37 -5.87 -8.68 8.01
CA MET A 37 -5.61 -7.54 7.13
C MET A 37 -4.36 -6.76 7.55
N LEU A 38 -4.22 -6.48 8.86
CA LEU A 38 -3.07 -5.78 9.41
C LEU A 38 -1.77 -6.59 9.25
N THR A 39 -1.79 -7.90 9.55
CA THR A 39 -0.58 -8.74 9.43
C THR A 39 -0.15 -8.90 7.99
N THR A 40 -1.04 -9.24 7.09
CA THR A 40 -0.73 -9.46 5.68
C THR A 40 -0.22 -8.19 5.00
N LEU A 41 -0.90 -7.06 5.22
CA LEU A 41 -0.55 -5.82 4.54
C LEU A 41 0.60 -5.06 5.21
N ALA A 42 0.68 -5.05 6.56
CA ALA A 42 1.68 -4.28 7.29
C ALA A 42 2.97 -5.05 7.57
N VAL A 43 2.87 -6.35 7.89
CA VAL A 43 4.02 -7.15 8.31
C VAL A 43 4.60 -7.94 7.14
N GLU A 44 3.76 -8.59 6.34
CA GLU A 44 4.19 -9.38 5.19
C GLU A 44 4.44 -8.51 3.95
N GLY A 45 3.80 -7.33 3.90
CA GLY A 45 3.98 -6.36 2.83
C GLY A 45 3.26 -6.75 1.54
N ASP A 46 2.21 -7.56 1.65
CA ASP A 46 1.39 -7.93 0.50
C ASP A 46 0.56 -6.74 0.00
N ASP A 47 0.20 -6.77 -1.27
CA ASP A 47 -0.55 -5.69 -1.91
C ASP A 47 -2.02 -5.69 -1.54
N PHE A 48 -2.60 -6.84 -1.26
CA PHE A 48 -4.01 -7.02 -0.94
C PHE A 48 -4.23 -8.30 -0.13
N VAL A 49 -5.43 -8.40 0.44
CA VAL A 49 -5.93 -9.63 1.08
C VAL A 49 -7.06 -10.21 0.24
N SER A 50 -7.05 -11.51 0.07
CA SER A 50 -8.03 -12.29 -0.69
C SER A 50 -8.84 -13.24 0.20
N PRO A 51 -9.95 -13.84 -0.28
CA PRO A 51 -10.66 -14.87 0.45
C PRO A 51 -9.79 -16.07 0.87
N GLN A 52 -8.79 -16.42 0.05
CA GLN A 52 -7.89 -17.52 0.33
C GLN A 52 -7.03 -17.27 1.58
N ASP A 53 -6.61 -16.04 1.79
CA ASP A 53 -5.83 -15.65 2.96
C ASP A 53 -6.69 -15.74 4.23
N ILE A 54 -7.95 -15.33 4.14
CA ILE A 54 -8.90 -15.42 5.27
C ILE A 54 -9.21 -16.88 5.64
N GLU A 55 -9.25 -17.78 4.67
CA GLU A 55 -9.48 -19.22 4.89
C GLU A 55 -8.38 -19.90 5.73
N GLN A 56 -7.20 -19.30 5.82
CA GLN A 56 -6.13 -19.80 6.68
C GLN A 56 -6.45 -19.67 8.18
N ILE A 57 -7.28 -18.71 8.56
CA ILE A 57 -7.61 -18.40 9.96
C ILE A 57 -9.08 -18.68 10.27
N LEU A 58 -9.99 -18.38 9.36
CA LEU A 58 -11.42 -18.51 9.54
C LEU A 58 -11.99 -19.72 8.79
N HIS A 59 -13.05 -20.31 9.34
CA HIS A 59 -13.74 -21.39 8.67
C HIS A 59 -14.44 -20.88 7.40
N PHE A 60 -14.49 -21.69 6.33
CA PHE A 60 -15.03 -21.31 5.02
C PHE A 60 -16.42 -20.67 5.05
N ARG A 61 -17.31 -21.07 5.99
CA ARG A 61 -18.64 -20.45 6.14
C ARG A 61 -18.55 -19.00 6.59
N GLN A 62 -17.60 -18.69 7.45
CA GLN A 62 -17.34 -17.33 7.94
C GLN A 62 -16.76 -16.47 6.82
N VAL A 63 -15.81 -17.02 6.06
CA VAL A 63 -15.22 -16.35 4.88
C VAL A 63 -16.31 -16.01 3.87
N ARG A 64 -17.18 -16.95 3.52
CA ARG A 64 -18.32 -16.71 2.61
C ARG A 64 -19.24 -15.61 3.13
N SER A 65 -19.47 -15.53 4.43
CA SER A 65 -20.27 -14.47 5.04
C SER A 65 -19.60 -13.10 4.89
N ILE A 66 -18.30 -13.01 5.20
CA ILE A 66 -17.51 -11.77 5.03
C ILE A 66 -17.55 -11.31 3.59
N VAL A 67 -17.17 -12.18 2.64
CA VAL A 67 -17.13 -11.89 1.19
C VAL A 67 -18.48 -11.36 0.70
N ARG A 68 -19.58 -12.02 1.09
CA ARG A 68 -20.94 -11.59 0.71
C ARG A 68 -21.27 -10.21 1.27
N LEU A 69 -20.97 -9.96 2.52
CA LEU A 69 -21.23 -8.65 3.17
C LEU A 69 -20.41 -7.54 2.52
N ILE A 70 -19.15 -7.82 2.19
CA ILE A 70 -18.29 -6.87 1.48
C ILE A 70 -18.85 -6.58 0.08
N ALA A 71 -19.18 -7.62 -0.70
CA ALA A 71 -19.75 -7.48 -2.04
C ALA A 71 -21.07 -6.69 -2.05
N GLN A 72 -21.83 -6.73 -0.96
CA GLN A 72 -23.05 -5.94 -0.78
C GLN A 72 -22.82 -4.55 -0.20
N GLY A 73 -21.56 -4.17 0.12
CA GLY A 73 -21.25 -2.93 0.83
C GLY A 73 -21.81 -2.84 2.26
N LYS A 74 -22.20 -3.99 2.84
CA LYS A 74 -22.85 -4.08 4.15
C LYS A 74 -21.90 -4.50 5.27
N HIS A 75 -20.65 -4.85 4.95
CA HIS A 75 -19.67 -5.19 5.96
C HIS A 75 -19.34 -3.96 6.81
N PRO A 76 -19.29 -4.08 8.16
CA PRO A 76 -19.02 -2.93 9.04
C PRO A 76 -17.77 -2.16 8.65
N PHE A 77 -16.70 -2.84 8.28
CA PHE A 77 -15.44 -2.19 7.89
C PHE A 77 -15.52 -1.43 6.57
N MET A 78 -16.36 -1.85 5.63
CA MET A 78 -16.64 -1.06 4.42
C MET A 78 -17.43 0.20 4.77
N GLN A 79 -18.46 0.07 5.63
CA GLN A 79 -19.29 1.20 6.03
C GLN A 79 -18.53 2.23 6.87
N GLN A 80 -17.61 1.76 7.71
CA GLN A 80 -16.73 2.60 8.52
C GLN A 80 -15.56 3.18 7.72
N GLY A 81 -15.37 2.71 6.48
CA GLY A 81 -14.29 3.14 5.62
C GLY A 81 -12.91 2.65 6.05
N TYR A 82 -12.82 1.47 6.68
CA TYR A 82 -11.55 0.85 7.05
C TYR A 82 -10.95 0.01 5.93
N ILE A 83 -11.80 -0.60 5.10
CA ILE A 83 -11.36 -1.41 3.96
C ILE A 83 -11.95 -0.87 2.65
N SER A 84 -11.24 -1.09 1.57
CA SER A 84 -11.69 -0.80 0.20
C SER A 84 -11.28 -1.93 -0.73
N TYR A 85 -11.83 -1.92 -1.94
CA TYR A 85 -11.37 -2.84 -2.98
C TYR A 85 -9.98 -2.43 -3.47
N TYR A 86 -9.16 -3.44 -3.73
CA TYR A 86 -7.88 -3.22 -4.40
C TYR A 86 -8.13 -2.84 -5.86
N ASN A 87 -7.58 -1.73 -6.27
CA ASN A 87 -7.66 -1.22 -7.63
C ASN A 87 -6.29 -1.34 -8.30
N GLN A 88 -6.18 -2.23 -9.27
CA GLN A 88 -5.05 -2.27 -10.17
C GLN A 88 -5.58 -1.91 -11.57
N ASP A 89 -4.92 -1.01 -12.26
CA ASP A 89 -5.26 -0.58 -13.62
C ASP A 89 -6.72 -0.08 -13.81
N THR A 90 -7.23 0.70 -12.86
CA THR A 90 -8.60 1.27 -12.89
C THR A 90 -9.75 0.26 -12.78
N MET A 91 -9.49 -1.01 -12.62
CA MET A 91 -10.52 -2.03 -12.39
C MET A 91 -10.50 -2.54 -10.95
N ALA A 92 -11.57 -2.27 -10.20
CA ALA A 92 -11.75 -2.82 -8.87
C ALA A 92 -11.86 -4.35 -8.91
N GLN A 93 -10.99 -5.05 -8.21
CA GLN A 93 -11.06 -6.49 -8.10
C GLN A 93 -11.98 -6.88 -6.93
N ALA A 94 -13.12 -7.47 -7.24
CA ALA A 94 -14.18 -7.76 -6.27
C ALA A 94 -13.77 -8.69 -5.10
N ASN A 95 -12.69 -9.44 -5.26
CA ASN A 95 -12.19 -10.39 -4.28
C ASN A 95 -10.80 -10.03 -3.71
N GLN A 96 -10.41 -8.77 -3.80
CA GLN A 96 -9.15 -8.27 -3.27
C GLN A 96 -9.40 -6.99 -2.50
N TRP A 97 -8.91 -6.93 -1.27
CA TRP A 97 -9.19 -5.81 -0.37
C TRP A 97 -7.93 -5.27 0.25
N VAL A 98 -7.95 -3.97 0.52
CA VAL A 98 -6.87 -3.25 1.17
C VAL A 98 -7.38 -2.43 2.34
N LEU A 99 -6.51 -2.12 3.27
CA LEU A 99 -6.79 -1.15 4.32
C LEU A 99 -6.73 0.27 3.76
N THR A 100 -7.71 1.08 4.16
CA THR A 100 -7.70 2.51 3.82
C THR A 100 -6.73 3.27 4.71
N ARG A 101 -6.39 4.50 4.33
CA ARG A 101 -5.58 5.40 5.15
C ARG A 101 -6.15 5.56 6.57
N LYS A 102 -7.48 5.62 6.67
CA LYS A 102 -8.17 5.74 7.97
C LYS A 102 -7.83 4.56 8.88
N ALA A 103 -7.90 3.33 8.35
CA ALA A 103 -7.57 2.13 9.13
C ALA A 103 -6.10 2.13 9.56
N TRP A 104 -5.18 2.48 8.66
CA TRP A 104 -3.77 2.58 8.97
C TRP A 104 -3.50 3.56 10.12
N THR A 105 -4.05 4.78 10.06
CA THR A 105 -3.86 5.80 11.09
C THR A 105 -4.50 5.41 12.42
N GLU A 106 -5.65 4.74 12.42
CA GLU A 106 -6.39 4.42 13.63
C GLU A 106 -5.82 3.18 14.36
N PHE A 107 -5.37 2.18 13.61
CA PHE A 107 -4.82 0.94 14.20
C PHE A 107 -3.31 1.01 14.48
N LEU A 108 -2.56 1.79 13.72
CA LEU A 108 -1.12 1.95 13.85
C LEU A 108 -0.82 3.41 14.18
N GLU A 109 -0.59 3.71 15.46
CA GLU A 109 -0.38 5.08 15.99
C GLU A 109 0.90 5.76 15.49
N ASN A 110 1.81 5.05 14.86
CA ASN A 110 3.07 5.62 14.40
C ASN A 110 2.88 6.27 13.02
N GLU A 111 2.67 7.59 12.99
CA GLU A 111 2.47 8.35 11.75
C GLU A 111 3.63 8.19 10.77
N ASP A 112 4.86 8.03 11.25
CA ASP A 112 6.03 7.86 10.39
C ASP A 112 6.06 6.47 9.73
N GLU A 113 5.72 5.41 10.47
CA GLU A 113 5.56 4.06 9.90
C GLU A 113 4.35 4.00 8.98
N VAL A 114 3.22 4.58 9.40
CA VAL A 114 2.02 4.67 8.57
C VAL A 114 2.30 5.46 7.29
N ASN A 115 2.97 6.60 7.38
CA ASN A 115 3.35 7.37 6.19
C ASN A 115 4.35 6.63 5.30
N SER A 116 5.26 5.85 5.87
CA SER A 116 6.17 4.97 5.12
C SER A 116 5.42 3.86 4.39
N ILE A 117 4.51 3.18 5.07
CA ILE A 117 3.67 2.11 4.49
C ILE A 117 2.69 2.69 3.48
N LEU A 118 2.07 3.84 3.78
CA LEU A 118 1.12 4.50 2.88
C LEU A 118 1.81 5.15 1.68
N SER A 119 3.01 5.69 1.83
CA SER A 119 3.80 6.16 0.68
C SER A 119 4.25 5.00 -0.20
N ALA A 120 4.45 3.82 0.38
CA ALA A 120 4.64 2.58 -0.35
C ALA A 120 3.33 2.05 -0.99
N ALA A 121 2.18 2.26 -0.34
CA ALA A 121 0.87 1.73 -0.75
C ALA A 121 -0.01 2.72 -1.52
N SER A 122 0.20 4.04 -1.38
CA SER A 122 -0.60 5.08 -2.05
C SER A 122 -0.10 5.46 -3.45
N GLY A 123 0.94 4.80 -3.93
CA GLY A 123 1.16 4.73 -5.35
C GLY A 123 0.12 3.79 -5.93
N ASP A 124 -0.92 4.34 -6.58
CA ASP A 124 -1.80 3.57 -7.47
C ASP A 124 -1.01 2.90 -8.62
N ASP A 125 0.30 3.04 -8.59
CA ASP A 125 1.25 2.46 -9.52
C ASP A 125 2.26 1.58 -8.76
N PRO A 126 2.28 0.25 -8.97
CA PRO A 126 3.29 -0.64 -8.42
C PRO A 126 4.74 -0.22 -8.79
N ALA A 127 4.91 0.62 -9.82
CA ALA A 127 6.20 1.25 -10.15
C ALA A 127 6.63 2.28 -9.09
N VAL A 128 5.69 3.00 -8.44
CA VAL A 128 6.01 4.00 -7.42
C VAL A 128 6.57 3.35 -6.14
N ARG A 129 6.16 2.12 -5.81
CA ARG A 129 6.72 1.35 -4.68
C ARG A 129 8.20 1.02 -4.83
N ARG A 130 8.72 1.03 -6.07
CA ARG A 130 10.14 0.77 -6.37
C ARG A 130 10.96 2.06 -6.49
N LEU A 131 10.33 3.22 -6.34
CA LEU A 131 11.02 4.49 -6.41
C LEU A 131 11.72 4.79 -5.09
N THR A 132 13.01 4.86 -5.12
CA THR A 132 13.81 5.35 -3.99
C THR A 132 13.69 6.87 -3.96
N PRO A 133 13.21 7.48 -2.86
CA PRO A 133 13.15 8.94 -2.77
C PRO A 133 14.54 9.53 -2.93
N TYR A 134 14.67 10.61 -3.71
CA TYR A 134 15.96 11.23 -4.01
C TYR A 134 16.73 11.65 -2.76
N THR A 135 16.02 11.98 -1.67
CA THR A 135 16.58 12.34 -0.36
C THR A 135 17.31 11.18 0.32
N SER A 136 16.98 9.94 -0.01
CA SER A 136 17.64 8.73 0.50
C SER A 136 18.78 8.25 -0.40
N LEU A 137 18.98 8.89 -1.58
CA LEU A 137 20.05 8.52 -2.49
C LEU A 137 21.39 9.06 -2.01
N VAL A 138 22.30 8.17 -1.68
CA VAL A 138 23.69 8.53 -1.42
C VAL A 138 24.39 8.73 -2.75
N ARG A 139 24.91 9.94 -2.99
CA ARG A 139 25.65 10.25 -4.21
C ARG A 139 26.90 9.37 -4.31
N LYS A 140 26.91 8.46 -5.27
CA LYS A 140 28.07 7.59 -5.55
C LYS A 140 28.79 8.12 -6.76
N GLN A 141 30.11 8.03 -6.73
CA GLN A 141 30.92 8.29 -7.91
C GLN A 141 30.80 7.08 -8.84
N LEU A 142 30.16 7.27 -9.98
CA LEU A 142 29.95 6.21 -10.97
C LEU A 142 30.91 6.46 -12.15
N PHE A 143 31.51 5.37 -12.62
CA PHE A 143 32.38 5.40 -13.79
C PHE A 143 31.64 4.71 -14.95
N PHE A 144 31.46 5.42 -16.04
CA PHE A 144 30.77 4.93 -17.23
C PHE A 144 31.77 4.75 -18.39
N SER A 145 31.47 3.83 -19.31
CA SER A 145 32.17 3.77 -20.60
C SER A 145 31.92 5.07 -21.40
N GLY A 146 32.80 5.43 -22.33
CA GLY A 146 32.69 6.68 -23.05
C GLY A 146 31.32 6.96 -23.68
N LYS A 147 30.73 5.94 -24.35
CA LYS A 147 29.36 6.06 -24.93
C LYS A 147 28.28 6.30 -23.87
N THR A 148 28.34 5.57 -22.77
CA THR A 148 27.38 5.73 -21.67
C THR A 148 27.53 7.09 -21.00
N HIS A 149 28.77 7.56 -20.86
CA HIS A 149 29.05 8.86 -20.30
C HIS A 149 28.42 10.00 -21.15
N GLU A 150 28.60 9.97 -22.46
CA GLU A 150 27.97 10.92 -23.39
C GLU A 150 26.42 10.88 -23.29
N GLN A 151 25.83 9.71 -23.18
CA GLN A 151 24.38 9.57 -23.03
C GLN A 151 23.88 10.17 -21.70
N VAL A 152 24.58 9.90 -20.61
CA VAL A 152 24.26 10.46 -19.29
C VAL A 152 24.42 11.97 -19.29
N GLU A 153 25.48 12.52 -19.90
CA GLU A 153 25.67 13.97 -20.03
C GLU A 153 24.54 14.62 -20.83
N ARG A 154 24.13 14.01 -21.96
CA ARG A 154 23.00 14.52 -22.75
C ARG A 154 21.71 14.51 -21.95
N LEU A 155 21.42 13.45 -21.19
CA LEU A 155 20.25 13.38 -20.31
C LEU A 155 20.31 14.44 -19.21
N THR A 156 21.46 14.59 -18.57
CA THR A 156 21.65 15.59 -17.52
C THR A 156 21.44 17.03 -18.07
N HIS A 157 21.93 17.29 -19.28
CA HIS A 157 21.72 18.58 -19.93
C HIS A 157 20.23 18.82 -20.25
N LEU A 158 19.52 17.80 -20.77
CA LEU A 158 18.08 17.91 -21.08
C LEU A 158 17.23 18.12 -19.84
N LEU A 159 17.68 17.61 -18.67
CA LEU A 159 16.99 17.73 -17.39
C LEU A 159 17.24 19.06 -16.68
N GLN A 160 18.15 19.90 -17.17
CA GLN A 160 18.33 21.24 -16.64
C GLN A 160 17.04 22.06 -16.84
N GLU A 161 16.64 22.80 -15.83
CA GLU A 161 15.38 23.54 -15.81
C GLU A 161 15.18 24.42 -17.05
N GLU A 162 16.23 25.07 -17.49
CA GLU A 162 16.25 25.94 -18.67
C GLU A 162 15.91 25.22 -19.97
N GLN A 163 16.25 23.93 -20.08
CA GLN A 163 16.00 23.12 -21.28
C GLN A 163 14.67 22.34 -21.14
N TYR A 164 14.39 21.84 -19.95
CA TYR A 164 13.25 20.97 -19.70
C TYR A 164 11.91 21.71 -19.71
N LEU A 165 11.83 22.89 -19.10
CA LEU A 165 10.58 23.66 -19.03
C LEU A 165 10.00 24.03 -20.41
N PRO A 166 10.78 24.51 -21.39
CA PRO A 166 10.27 24.76 -22.75
C PRO A 166 9.71 23.51 -23.42
N ILE A 167 10.38 22.35 -23.21
CA ILE A 167 9.92 21.06 -23.75
C ILE A 167 8.57 20.67 -23.13
N CYS A 168 8.43 20.78 -21.80
CA CYS A 168 7.16 20.51 -21.12
C CYS A 168 6.01 21.40 -21.63
N VAL A 169 6.28 22.69 -21.85
CA VAL A 169 5.29 23.62 -22.40
C VAL A 169 4.88 23.21 -23.82
N ALA A 170 5.85 22.85 -24.67
CA ALA A 170 5.58 22.40 -26.01
C ALA A 170 4.77 21.10 -26.07
N LEU A 171 5.07 20.13 -25.19
CA LEU A 171 4.34 18.88 -25.06
C LEU A 171 2.91 19.11 -24.58
N LYS A 172 2.71 19.94 -23.53
CA LYS A 172 1.37 20.30 -23.04
C LYS A 172 0.48 20.93 -24.13
N ARG A 173 1.05 21.83 -24.94
CA ARG A 173 0.32 22.45 -26.06
C ARG A 173 -0.17 21.45 -27.09
N ARG A 174 0.51 20.31 -27.20
CA ARG A 174 0.15 19.21 -28.10
C ARG A 174 -0.69 18.12 -27.45
N GLY A 175 -1.09 18.30 -26.19
CA GLY A 175 -1.85 17.27 -25.43
C GLY A 175 -1.02 16.02 -25.09
N MET A 176 0.32 16.12 -25.11
CA MET A 176 1.21 15.01 -24.81
C MET A 176 1.64 15.03 -23.33
N PRO A 177 1.90 13.86 -22.72
CA PRO A 177 2.41 13.80 -21.35
C PRO A 177 3.78 14.50 -21.24
N THR A 178 4.02 15.15 -20.11
CA THR A 178 5.23 15.98 -19.89
C THR A 178 6.38 15.24 -19.19
N GLY A 179 6.17 13.97 -18.83
CA GLY A 179 7.20 13.13 -18.25
C GLY A 179 7.95 12.31 -19.30
N PHE A 180 9.10 11.78 -18.92
CA PHE A 180 9.82 10.77 -19.69
C PHE A 180 10.33 9.66 -18.77
N CYS A 181 10.51 8.48 -19.31
CA CYS A 181 11.07 7.33 -18.63
C CYS A 181 12.36 6.91 -19.32
N CYS A 182 13.41 6.66 -18.52
CA CYS A 182 14.66 6.08 -19.02
C CYS A 182 14.78 4.64 -18.50
N LEU A 183 15.03 3.71 -19.41
CA LEU A 183 15.42 2.34 -19.09
C LEU A 183 16.93 2.22 -19.26
N PHE A 184 17.62 1.76 -18.21
CA PHE A 184 19.07 1.50 -18.20
C PHE A 184 19.35 0.02 -18.16
#